data_094db733b3b618b23569789cd93d7b11
#
_entry.id   094db733b3b618b23569789cd93d7b11
#
_cell.length_a   1.000
_cell.length_b   1.000
_cell.length_c   1.000
_cell.angle_alpha   90.00
_cell.angle_beta   90.00
_cell.angle_gamma   90.00
#
_symmetry.space_group_name_H-M   'P 1'
#
loop_
_entity.id
_entity.type
_entity.pdbx_description
1 polymer ?
#
loop_
_entity_poly.entity_id
_entity_poly.type
_entity_poly.pdbx_seq_one_letter_code
_entity_poly.pdbx_strand_id
1 'polypeptide(L)'
;MKTLMHICCAPCANQPIEVLRTDGFEVTGFWYNPNIHPVTEYRARRNCLQSYAEEIELPLIVRNDYGLRPFVRAVVEDIPGRCVKCYEMRLFETARQAAEGGFDSFTSSLFISPYQKHELMREVAERAAAEYGVQFLYRDFRPYFRAGQEFAREHGFYMQKYCGCIFSEEERYMKPKKILP
;
A
#
# COMPACT_ATOMS: atom_id res chain seq x y z
N MET A 1 -15.92 14.99 0.03
CA MET A 1 -16.01 13.52 -0.20
C MET A 1 -15.09 12.79 0.78
N LYS A 2 -15.64 11.78 1.45
CA LYS A 2 -14.86 10.93 2.40
C LYS A 2 -14.19 9.79 1.65
N THR A 3 -12.88 9.71 1.72
CA THR A 3 -12.09 8.71 0.98
C THR A 3 -11.29 7.84 1.93
N LEU A 4 -11.42 6.52 1.82
CA LEU A 4 -10.58 5.56 2.51
C LEU A 4 -9.34 5.25 1.66
N MET A 5 -8.14 5.56 2.17
CA MET A 5 -6.89 5.29 1.48
C MET A 5 -6.17 4.08 2.08
N HIS A 6 -6.02 3.00 1.32
CA HIS A 6 -5.09 1.94 1.68
C HIS A 6 -3.66 2.48 1.73
N ILE A 7 -2.94 2.21 2.83
CA ILE A 7 -1.58 2.68 3.03
C ILE A 7 -0.64 1.51 3.32
N CYS A 8 0.42 1.38 2.51
CA CYS A 8 1.45 0.35 2.70
C CYS A 8 2.63 0.79 3.58
N CYS A 9 2.90 2.09 3.69
CA CYS A 9 3.97 2.69 4.49
C CYS A 9 3.87 4.22 4.45
N ALA A 10 4.46 4.91 5.43
CA ALA A 10 4.48 6.37 5.48
C ALA A 10 5.18 7.02 4.27
N PRO A 11 6.35 6.54 3.80
CA PRO A 11 7.00 7.10 2.60
C PRO A 11 6.17 7.08 1.33
N CYS A 12 5.22 6.15 1.22
CA CYS A 12 4.33 6.07 0.05
C CYS A 12 3.04 6.89 0.23
N ALA A 13 2.73 7.31 1.44
CA ALA A 13 1.46 7.93 1.77
C ALA A 13 1.53 9.47 1.85
N ASN A 14 2.69 10.05 2.19
CA ASN A 14 2.81 11.48 2.47
C ASN A 14 2.28 12.36 1.34
N GLN A 15 2.78 12.22 0.13
CA GLN A 15 2.33 13.02 -1.01
C GLN A 15 0.89 12.71 -1.46
N PRO A 16 0.44 11.42 -1.57
CA PRO A 16 -0.96 11.14 -1.88
C PRO A 16 -1.94 11.75 -0.89
N ILE A 17 -1.65 11.76 0.41
CA ILE A 17 -2.50 12.38 1.43
C ILE A 17 -2.58 13.89 1.19
N GLU A 18 -1.45 14.56 0.99
CA GLU A 18 -1.38 16.00 0.76
C GLU A 18 -2.14 16.40 -0.50
N VAL A 19 -1.93 15.70 -1.61
CA VAL A 19 -2.65 15.94 -2.88
C VAL A 19 -4.14 15.80 -2.70
N LEU A 20 -4.61 14.73 -2.07
CA LEU A 20 -6.05 14.53 -1.88
C LEU A 20 -6.66 15.55 -0.91
N ARG A 21 -5.97 15.91 0.16
CA ARG A 21 -6.44 16.97 1.07
C ARG A 21 -6.52 18.33 0.37
N THR A 22 -5.54 18.65 -0.47
CA THR A 22 -5.54 19.86 -1.30
C THR A 22 -6.69 19.88 -2.31
N ASP A 23 -7.04 18.71 -2.87
CA ASP A 23 -8.20 18.55 -3.75
C ASP A 23 -9.55 18.53 -2.99
N GLY A 24 -9.56 18.72 -1.67
CA GLY A 24 -10.77 18.83 -0.83
C GLY A 24 -11.36 17.49 -0.37
N PHE A 25 -10.61 16.41 -0.42
CA PHE A 25 -11.04 15.12 0.12
C PHE A 25 -10.79 15.02 1.64
N GLU A 26 -11.76 14.47 2.37
CA GLU A 26 -11.56 13.98 3.73
C GLU A 26 -10.91 12.60 3.67
N VAL A 27 -9.61 12.53 3.93
CA VAL A 27 -8.83 11.28 3.83
C VAL A 27 -8.77 10.58 5.18
N THR A 28 -9.16 9.32 5.20
CA THR A 28 -8.89 8.38 6.30
C THR A 28 -7.92 7.32 5.81
N GLY A 29 -6.85 7.08 6.54
CA GLY A 29 -5.88 6.02 6.25
C GLY A 29 -6.42 4.65 6.63
N PHE A 30 -6.05 3.62 5.88
CA PHE A 30 -6.34 2.23 6.18
C PHE A 30 -5.08 1.38 6.08
N TRP A 31 -4.64 0.85 7.21
CA TRP A 31 -3.55 -0.12 7.29
C TRP A 31 -4.10 -1.53 7.27
N TYR A 32 -3.90 -2.22 6.15
CA TYR A 32 -4.15 -3.65 5.99
C TYR A 32 -3.15 -4.24 4.99
N ASN A 33 -2.11 -4.89 5.50
CA ASN A 33 -0.97 -5.35 4.70
C ASN A 33 -0.55 -6.77 5.08
N PRO A 34 -1.39 -7.78 4.83
CA PRO A 34 -1.07 -9.18 5.15
C PRO A 34 0.09 -9.74 4.31
N ASN A 35 0.50 -9.01 3.28
CA ASN A 35 1.59 -9.34 2.36
C ASN A 35 2.96 -8.84 2.80
N ILE A 36 3.06 -8.04 3.88
CA ILE A 36 4.35 -7.49 4.32
C ILE A 36 5.03 -8.47 5.28
N HIS A 37 6.23 -8.90 4.91
CA HIS A 37 7.06 -9.89 5.64
C HIS A 37 8.54 -9.47 5.64
N PRO A 38 9.33 -9.93 6.63
CA PRO A 38 8.92 -10.63 7.84
C PRO A 38 8.17 -9.74 8.83
N VAL A 39 7.84 -10.27 10.01
CA VAL A 39 7.09 -9.54 11.05
C VAL A 39 7.79 -8.25 11.51
N THR A 40 9.11 -8.21 11.47
CA THR A 40 9.91 -7.03 11.81
C THR A 40 9.69 -5.90 10.81
N GLU A 41 9.66 -6.19 9.51
CA GLU A 41 9.35 -5.25 8.43
C GLU A 41 7.90 -4.74 8.54
N TYR A 42 6.96 -5.66 8.78
CA TYR A 42 5.56 -5.33 9.01
C TYR A 42 5.39 -4.32 10.15
N ARG A 43 6.03 -4.58 11.30
CA ARG A 43 5.98 -3.70 12.48
C ARG A 43 6.66 -2.37 12.21
N ALA A 44 7.82 -2.35 11.57
CA ALA A 44 8.55 -1.13 11.27
C ALA A 44 7.73 -0.17 10.39
N ARG A 45 7.11 -0.67 9.33
CA ARG A 45 6.24 0.15 8.46
C ARG A 45 4.99 0.64 9.16
N ARG A 46 4.32 -0.26 9.92
CA ARG A 46 3.11 0.10 10.66
C ARG A 46 3.38 1.19 11.69
N ASN A 47 4.40 1.00 12.52
CA ASN A 47 4.73 1.95 13.59
C ASN A 47 5.12 3.31 13.02
N CYS A 48 5.94 3.35 11.96
CA CYS A 48 6.27 4.60 11.27
C CYS A 48 5.01 5.30 10.71
N LEU A 49 4.08 4.54 10.13
CA LEU A 49 2.81 5.11 9.64
C LEU A 49 1.95 5.64 10.78
N GLN A 50 1.85 4.92 11.90
CA GLN A 50 1.07 5.38 13.06
C GLN A 50 1.60 6.70 13.61
N SER A 51 2.92 6.81 13.84
CA SER A 51 3.54 8.07 14.29
C SER A 51 3.30 9.23 13.31
N TYR A 52 3.43 8.96 12.00
CA TYR A 52 3.17 9.98 10.99
C TYR A 52 1.68 10.39 10.94
N ALA A 53 0.77 9.44 11.06
CA ALA A 53 -0.66 9.73 11.08
C ALA A 53 -1.06 10.60 12.29
N GLU A 54 -0.47 10.35 13.46
CA GLU A 54 -0.64 11.19 14.65
C GLU A 54 -0.12 12.61 14.40
N GLU A 55 1.07 12.76 13.83
CA GLU A 55 1.70 14.04 13.53
C GLU A 55 0.84 14.93 12.62
N ILE A 56 0.24 14.34 11.59
CA ILE A 56 -0.57 15.07 10.59
C ILE A 56 -2.08 15.02 10.85
N GLU A 57 -2.49 14.57 12.02
CA GLU A 57 -3.90 14.40 12.42
C GLU A 57 -4.71 13.64 11.37
N LEU A 58 -4.14 12.54 10.84
CA LEU A 58 -4.81 11.65 9.90
C LEU A 58 -5.61 10.59 10.66
N PRO A 59 -6.95 10.52 10.55
CA PRO A 59 -7.69 9.37 11.03
C PRO A 59 -7.15 8.08 10.40
N LEU A 60 -6.78 7.09 11.22
CA LEU A 60 -6.15 5.86 10.75
C LEU A 60 -6.84 4.62 11.32
N ILE A 61 -7.41 3.81 10.45
CA ILE A 61 -7.95 2.50 10.78
C ILE A 61 -6.83 1.46 10.63
N VAL A 62 -6.52 0.73 11.69
CA VAL A 62 -5.43 -0.25 11.71
C VAL A 62 -5.98 -1.65 11.91
N ARG A 63 -5.84 -2.50 10.89
CA ARG A 63 -6.03 -3.95 10.99
C ARG A 63 -4.69 -4.64 11.12
N ASN A 64 -4.45 -5.25 12.29
CA ASN A 64 -3.18 -5.87 12.65
C ASN A 64 -3.06 -7.35 12.19
N ASP A 65 -3.45 -7.64 10.96
CA ASP A 65 -3.43 -8.98 10.40
C ASP A 65 -2.07 -9.25 9.73
N TYR A 66 -1.14 -9.85 10.47
CA TYR A 66 0.11 -10.36 9.88
C TYR A 66 -0.15 -11.65 9.11
N GLY A 67 -0.06 -11.59 7.80
CA GLY A 67 -0.62 -12.58 6.89
C GLY A 67 0.39 -13.49 6.17
N LEU A 68 1.57 -13.79 6.72
CA LEU A 68 2.56 -14.62 6.03
C LEU A 68 1.97 -15.94 5.50
N ARG A 69 1.32 -16.70 6.38
CA ARG A 69 0.80 -18.03 6.00
C ARG A 69 -0.33 -17.97 4.97
N PRO A 70 -1.39 -17.14 5.15
CA PRO A 70 -2.43 -17.00 4.13
C PRO A 70 -1.90 -16.44 2.82
N PHE A 71 -0.98 -15.48 2.85
CA PHE A 71 -0.35 -14.94 1.64
C PHE A 71 0.42 -16.02 0.87
N VAL A 72 1.30 -16.78 1.55
CA VAL A 72 2.07 -17.85 0.89
C VAL A 72 1.14 -18.90 0.29
N ARG A 73 0.09 -19.34 1.01
CA ARG A 73 -0.89 -20.28 0.47
C ARG A 73 -1.60 -19.76 -0.79
N ALA A 74 -1.88 -18.47 -0.84
CA ALA A 74 -2.57 -17.85 -1.97
C ALA A 74 -1.69 -17.75 -3.24
N VAL A 75 -0.35 -17.77 -3.10
CA VAL A 75 0.56 -17.47 -4.22
C VAL A 75 1.55 -18.59 -4.54
N VAL A 76 1.61 -19.67 -3.74
CA VAL A 76 2.62 -20.73 -3.89
C VAL A 76 2.56 -21.45 -5.24
N GLU A 77 1.37 -21.56 -5.83
CA GLU A 77 1.16 -22.20 -7.13
C GLU A 77 1.61 -21.32 -8.32
N ASP A 78 1.68 -19.98 -8.10
CA ASP A 78 2.13 -19.03 -9.13
C ASP A 78 2.88 -17.85 -8.49
N ILE A 79 4.12 -18.11 -8.04
CA ILE A 79 4.98 -17.09 -7.44
C ILE A 79 5.29 -15.93 -8.42
N PRO A 80 5.55 -16.13 -9.73
CA PRO A 80 5.73 -15.04 -10.69
C PRO A 80 4.50 -14.14 -10.83
N GLY A 81 3.29 -14.69 -10.76
CA GLY A 81 2.01 -13.97 -10.84
C GLY A 81 1.50 -13.44 -9.50
N ARG A 82 2.21 -13.64 -8.40
CA ARG A 82 1.80 -13.29 -7.01
C ARG A 82 1.28 -11.87 -6.81
N CYS A 83 1.68 -10.92 -7.68
CA CYS A 83 1.26 -9.52 -7.53
C CYS A 83 -0.26 -9.34 -7.68
N VAL A 84 -0.92 -10.15 -8.52
CA VAL A 84 -2.39 -10.14 -8.65
C VAL A 84 -3.03 -10.41 -7.30
N LYS A 85 -2.66 -11.53 -6.67
CA LYS A 85 -3.19 -11.92 -5.35
C LYS A 85 -2.86 -10.88 -4.26
N CYS A 86 -1.66 -10.31 -4.33
CA CYS A 86 -1.23 -9.26 -3.44
C CYS A 86 -2.13 -8.01 -3.53
N TYR A 87 -2.49 -7.59 -4.73
CA TYR A 87 -3.41 -6.46 -4.95
C TYR A 87 -4.84 -6.83 -4.56
N GLU A 88 -5.33 -8.00 -4.96
CA GLU A 88 -6.66 -8.49 -4.58
C GLU A 88 -6.85 -8.47 -3.06
N MET A 89 -5.97 -9.10 -2.31
CA MET A 89 -6.06 -9.14 -0.83
C MET A 89 -6.21 -7.75 -0.20
N ARG A 90 -5.50 -6.75 -0.71
CA ARG A 90 -5.48 -5.41 -0.12
C ARG A 90 -6.61 -4.53 -0.62
N LEU A 91 -6.83 -4.49 -1.94
CA LEU A 91 -7.78 -3.56 -2.54
C LEU A 91 -9.23 -3.99 -2.36
N PHE A 92 -9.52 -5.30 -2.41
CA PHE A 92 -10.86 -5.81 -2.10
C PHE A 92 -11.23 -5.55 -0.64
N GLU A 93 -10.30 -5.78 0.29
CA GLU A 93 -10.53 -5.48 1.69
C GLU A 93 -10.70 -3.98 1.94
N THR A 94 -9.95 -3.13 1.21
CA THR A 94 -10.12 -1.68 1.31
C THR A 94 -11.47 -1.22 0.78
N ALA A 95 -11.91 -1.77 -0.36
CA ALA A 95 -13.23 -1.47 -0.92
C ALA A 95 -14.37 -1.93 0.00
N ARG A 96 -14.26 -3.16 0.55
CA ARG A 96 -15.20 -3.66 1.56
C ARG A 96 -15.28 -2.75 2.77
N GLN A 97 -14.13 -2.40 3.35
CA GLN A 97 -14.06 -1.51 4.52
C GLN A 97 -14.62 -0.12 4.22
N ALA A 98 -14.40 0.39 2.99
CA ALA A 98 -14.95 1.67 2.57
C ALA A 98 -16.48 1.63 2.45
N ALA A 99 -17.04 0.59 1.83
CA ALA A 99 -18.48 0.42 1.72
C ALA A 99 -19.17 0.27 3.09
N GLU A 100 -18.64 -0.61 3.96
CA GLU A 100 -19.16 -0.82 5.31
C GLU A 100 -19.01 0.41 6.22
N GLY A 101 -17.93 1.20 6.03
CA GLY A 101 -17.63 2.40 6.79
C GLY A 101 -18.35 3.66 6.30
N GLY A 102 -19.14 3.57 5.23
CA GLY A 102 -19.88 4.73 4.68
C GLY A 102 -18.98 5.77 4.04
N PHE A 103 -17.84 5.35 3.45
CA PHE A 103 -16.99 6.21 2.64
C PHE A 103 -17.57 6.35 1.24
N ASP A 104 -17.40 7.53 0.64
CA ASP A 104 -17.85 7.80 -0.72
C ASP A 104 -16.96 7.07 -1.75
N SER A 105 -15.67 6.91 -1.42
CA SER A 105 -14.69 6.29 -2.32
C SER A 105 -13.53 5.63 -1.56
N PHE A 106 -12.75 4.83 -2.29
CA PHE A 106 -11.46 4.34 -1.81
C PHE A 106 -10.35 4.55 -2.84
N THR A 107 -9.11 4.54 -2.37
CA THR A 107 -7.90 4.61 -3.18
C THR A 107 -6.73 3.89 -2.50
N SER A 108 -5.52 3.99 -3.07
CA SER A 108 -4.33 3.39 -2.47
C SER A 108 -3.09 4.23 -2.68
N SER A 109 -2.27 4.34 -1.65
CA SER A 109 -0.92 4.92 -1.73
C SER A 109 0.03 4.15 -2.65
N LEU A 110 -0.32 2.95 -3.06
CA LEU A 110 0.48 2.14 -4.00
C LEU A 110 0.62 2.79 -5.37
N PHE A 111 -0.34 3.62 -5.78
CA PHE A 111 -0.34 4.33 -7.06
C PHE A 111 0.76 5.41 -7.17
N ILE A 112 1.54 5.64 -6.10
CA ILE A 112 2.73 6.50 -6.16
C ILE A 112 3.97 5.76 -6.68
N SER A 113 4.02 4.44 -6.55
CA SER A 113 5.23 3.69 -6.83
C SER A 113 5.40 3.37 -8.32
N PRO A 114 6.51 3.79 -8.96
CA PRO A 114 6.80 3.42 -10.34
C PRO A 114 7.18 1.94 -10.52
N TYR A 115 7.38 1.23 -9.40
CA TYR A 115 7.77 -0.19 -9.40
C TYR A 115 6.59 -1.15 -9.28
N GLN A 116 5.38 -0.64 -9.09
CA GLN A 116 4.16 -1.45 -9.06
C GLN A 116 3.64 -1.70 -10.48
N LYS A 117 2.94 -2.82 -10.68
CA LYS A 117 2.25 -3.12 -11.95
C LYS A 117 0.97 -2.27 -12.03
N HIS A 118 1.11 -1.03 -12.48
CA HIS A 118 0.12 0.03 -12.33
C HIS A 118 -1.24 -0.32 -12.94
N GLU A 119 -1.27 -0.77 -14.20
CA GLU A 119 -2.52 -1.12 -14.89
C GLU A 119 -3.21 -2.33 -14.23
N LEU A 120 -2.45 -3.37 -13.89
CA LEU A 120 -2.98 -4.52 -13.17
C LEU A 120 -3.61 -4.13 -11.82
N MET A 121 -2.94 -3.23 -11.11
CA MET A 121 -3.44 -2.74 -9.82
C MET A 121 -4.73 -1.93 -10.00
N ARG A 122 -4.82 -1.14 -11.07
CA ARG A 122 -6.01 -0.39 -11.44
C ARG A 122 -7.18 -1.33 -11.78
N GLU A 123 -6.97 -2.34 -12.62
CA GLU A 123 -7.97 -3.35 -12.96
C GLU A 123 -8.51 -4.06 -11.70
N VAL A 124 -7.62 -4.42 -10.78
CA VAL A 124 -8.03 -5.04 -9.51
C VAL A 124 -8.87 -4.08 -8.66
N ALA A 125 -8.49 -2.79 -8.60
CA ALA A 125 -9.26 -1.79 -7.84
C ALA A 125 -10.65 -1.54 -8.46
N GLU A 126 -10.75 -1.49 -9.80
CA GLU A 126 -12.02 -1.34 -10.52
C GLU A 126 -12.95 -2.55 -10.26
N ARG A 127 -12.41 -3.77 -10.24
CA ARG A 127 -13.17 -4.97 -9.87
C ARG A 127 -13.65 -4.92 -8.42
N ALA A 128 -12.80 -4.51 -7.50
CA ALA A 128 -13.18 -4.37 -6.10
C ALA A 128 -14.27 -3.29 -5.91
N ALA A 129 -14.18 -2.18 -6.63
CA ALA A 129 -15.20 -1.13 -6.63
C ALA A 129 -16.57 -1.65 -7.08
N ALA A 130 -16.59 -2.43 -8.17
CA ALA A 130 -17.81 -3.04 -8.71
C ALA A 130 -18.42 -4.06 -7.75
N GLU A 131 -17.59 -4.88 -7.07
CA GLU A 131 -18.05 -5.91 -6.13
C GLU A 131 -18.70 -5.32 -4.88
N TYR A 132 -18.14 -4.25 -4.32
CA TYR A 132 -18.62 -3.66 -3.06
C TYR A 132 -19.50 -2.42 -3.26
N GLY A 133 -19.72 -1.98 -4.51
CA GLY A 133 -20.59 -0.83 -4.81
C GLY A 133 -20.05 0.50 -4.25
N VAL A 134 -18.73 0.65 -4.19
CA VAL A 134 -18.06 1.86 -3.71
C VAL A 134 -17.16 2.45 -4.80
N GLN A 135 -17.08 3.76 -4.93
CA GLN A 135 -16.30 4.39 -5.98
C GLN A 135 -14.80 4.16 -5.80
N PHE A 136 -14.10 3.73 -6.86
CA PHE A 136 -12.64 3.77 -6.89
C PHE A 136 -12.17 5.15 -7.35
N LEU A 137 -11.50 5.87 -6.47
CA LEU A 137 -10.86 7.14 -6.77
C LEU A 137 -9.48 6.88 -7.38
N TYR A 138 -9.44 6.77 -8.72
CA TYR A 138 -8.17 6.64 -9.43
C TYR A 138 -7.44 7.97 -9.49
N ARG A 139 -6.18 7.96 -9.05
CA ARG A 139 -5.24 9.07 -9.24
C ARG A 139 -3.84 8.48 -9.48
N ASP A 140 -3.17 8.93 -10.52
CA ASP A 140 -1.76 8.62 -10.74
C ASP A 140 -0.88 9.54 -9.86
N PHE A 141 -0.31 8.97 -8.80
CA PHE A 141 0.58 9.70 -7.91
C PHE A 141 2.07 9.56 -8.27
N ARG A 142 2.43 8.83 -9.33
CA ARG A 142 3.84 8.62 -9.74
C ARG A 142 4.63 9.92 -9.94
N PRO A 143 4.05 11.02 -10.45
CA PRO A 143 4.78 12.30 -10.52
C PRO A 143 5.31 12.81 -9.19
N TYR A 144 4.68 12.45 -8.08
CA TYR A 144 5.04 12.87 -6.73
C TYR A 144 6.02 11.91 -6.02
N PHE A 145 6.44 10.82 -6.67
CA PHE A 145 7.28 9.78 -6.06
C PHE A 145 8.58 10.33 -5.48
N ARG A 146 9.30 11.18 -6.24
CA ARG A 146 10.57 11.76 -5.79
C ARG A 146 10.39 12.66 -4.57
N ALA A 147 9.46 13.58 -4.64
CA ALA A 147 9.12 14.48 -3.52
C ALA A 147 8.75 13.69 -2.26
N GLY A 148 7.96 12.62 -2.41
CA GLY A 148 7.60 11.75 -1.29
C GLY A 148 8.81 11.03 -0.66
N GLN A 149 9.79 10.63 -1.47
CA GLN A 149 11.01 9.99 -0.98
C GLN A 149 11.95 11.00 -0.29
N GLU A 150 12.04 12.22 -0.79
CA GLU A 150 12.83 13.30 -0.18
C GLU A 150 12.23 13.68 1.17
N PHE A 151 10.94 13.97 1.22
CA PHE A 151 10.20 14.24 2.45
C PHE A 151 10.42 13.14 3.50
N ALA A 152 10.30 11.87 3.10
CA ALA A 152 10.45 10.76 4.02
C ALA A 152 11.87 10.66 4.63
N ARG A 153 12.92 10.99 3.87
CA ARG A 153 14.31 11.02 4.38
C ARG A 153 14.51 12.16 5.36
N GLU A 154 14.03 13.36 5.02
CA GLU A 154 14.13 14.55 5.87
C GLU A 154 13.42 14.37 7.20
N HIS A 155 12.28 13.68 7.21
CA HIS A 155 11.50 13.38 8.42
C HIS A 155 11.94 12.09 9.15
N GLY A 156 13.02 11.46 8.70
CA GLY A 156 13.55 10.26 9.36
C GLY A 156 12.62 9.04 9.31
N PHE A 157 11.76 8.93 8.30
CA PHE A 157 10.86 7.79 8.17
C PHE A 157 11.61 6.49 7.93
N TYR A 158 11.02 5.39 8.38
CA TYR A 158 11.50 4.07 8.03
C TYR A 158 11.40 3.85 6.51
N MET A 159 12.54 3.71 5.84
CA MET A 159 12.65 3.52 4.40
C MET A 159 12.72 2.04 4.06
N GLN A 160 11.66 1.51 3.45
CA GLN A 160 11.62 0.11 3.01
C GLN A 160 12.64 -0.16 1.88
N LYS A 161 13.24 -1.36 1.91
CA LYS A 161 14.27 -1.76 0.94
C LYS A 161 13.75 -2.66 -0.19
N TYR A 162 12.51 -3.15 -0.06
CA TYR A 162 11.84 -4.02 -1.04
C TYR A 162 10.32 -3.80 -1.01
N CYS A 163 9.58 -4.41 -1.94
CA CYS A 163 8.13 -4.21 -2.08
C CYS A 163 7.35 -4.56 -0.82
N GLY A 164 7.70 -5.68 -0.15
CA GLY A 164 7.12 -6.05 1.14
C GLY A 164 6.92 -7.54 1.32
N CYS A 165 6.59 -8.31 0.28
CA CYS A 165 6.38 -9.75 0.44
C CYS A 165 7.70 -10.50 0.60
N ILE A 166 7.63 -11.69 1.21
CA ILE A 166 8.80 -12.54 1.45
C ILE A 166 9.57 -12.88 0.16
N PHE A 167 8.87 -13.08 -0.95
CA PHE A 167 9.50 -13.33 -2.24
C PHE A 167 10.22 -12.10 -2.82
N SER A 168 9.73 -10.89 -2.56
CA SER A 168 10.43 -9.67 -2.96
C SER A 168 11.64 -9.37 -2.05
N GLU A 169 11.61 -9.85 -0.83
CA GLU A 169 12.76 -9.83 0.08
C GLU A 169 13.86 -10.77 -0.43
N GLU A 170 13.50 -12.03 -0.72
CA GLU A 170 14.39 -13.03 -1.30
C GLU A 170 15.02 -12.50 -2.61
N GLU A 171 14.22 -12.03 -3.56
CA GLU A 171 14.69 -11.47 -4.83
C GLU A 171 15.65 -10.28 -4.63
N ARG A 172 15.48 -9.51 -3.56
CA ARG A 172 16.35 -8.38 -3.23
C ARG A 172 17.70 -8.81 -2.72
N TYR A 173 17.75 -9.84 -1.85
CA TYR A 173 18.96 -10.18 -1.10
C TYR A 173 19.65 -11.45 -1.60
N MET A 174 18.93 -12.35 -2.27
CA MET A 174 19.47 -13.60 -2.85
C MET A 174 19.83 -13.46 -4.33
N LYS A 175 19.97 -12.26 -4.87
CA LYS A 175 20.47 -12.07 -6.25
C LYS A 175 21.82 -12.78 -6.38
N PRO A 176 22.00 -13.67 -7.38
CA PRO A 176 23.29 -14.28 -7.63
C PRO A 176 24.31 -13.16 -7.82
N LYS A 177 25.44 -13.23 -7.11
CA LYS A 177 26.56 -12.33 -7.35
C LYS A 177 26.90 -12.42 -8.82
N LYS A 178 26.85 -11.31 -9.57
CA LYS A 178 27.43 -11.28 -10.92
C LYS A 178 28.88 -11.74 -10.77
N ILE A 179 29.18 -12.96 -11.21
CA ILE A 179 30.55 -13.38 -11.42
C ILE A 179 31.01 -12.48 -12.58
N LEU A 180 31.79 -11.47 -12.25
CA LEU A 180 32.50 -10.68 -13.26
C LEU A 180 33.46 -11.65 -13.96
N PRO A 181 33.49 -11.63 -15.30
CA PRO A 181 34.40 -12.49 -16.09
C PRO A 181 35.88 -12.17 -15.79
#